data_9dd78ef72a4c92010d1740e9f107f098
#
_entry.id   9dd78ef72a4c92010d1740e9f107f098
#
_cell.length_a   1.000
_cell.length_b   1.000
_cell.length_c   1.000
_cell.angle_alpha   90.00
_cell.angle_beta   90.00
_cell.angle_gamma   90.00
#
_symmetry.space_group_name_H-M   'P 1'
#
loop_
_entity.id
_entity.type
_entity.pdbx_description
1 polymer ?
#
loop_
_entity_poly.entity_id
_entity_poly.type
_entity_poly.pdbx_seq_one_letter_code
_entity_poly.pdbx_strand_id
1 'polypeptide(L)'
;MQNKHLVERSYRSFTRLARFFNQLMRQQLFCGPVTVQQCYTLEALMDGPKTMNALAAEVALHQSTLTRVVEKLEKQNFATRTRKTYNQRTVEVRITEDGKRTYLLLKKQSSQMVSALLDLIPKDRQVSVVKSMEELANLFDPQNEAFQKLLESCRCGRVEEVSEK
;
A
#
# COMPACT_ATOMS: atom_id res chain seq x y z
N MET A 1 -13.31 -23.51 19.32
CA MET A 1 -12.70 -22.58 20.31
C MET A 1 -11.38 -22.05 19.74
N GLN A 2 -11.34 -20.78 19.41
CA GLN A 2 -10.07 -20.16 18.99
C GLN A 2 -9.06 -20.23 20.15
N ASN A 3 -7.81 -20.58 19.83
CA ASN A 3 -6.76 -20.64 20.84
C ASN A 3 -6.43 -19.21 21.32
N LYS A 4 -6.95 -18.80 22.48
CA LYS A 4 -6.77 -17.47 23.08
C LYS A 4 -5.30 -17.03 23.10
N HIS A 5 -4.39 -17.96 23.32
CA HIS A 5 -2.95 -17.70 23.30
C HIS A 5 -2.43 -17.36 21.89
N LEU A 6 -2.96 -18.01 20.85
CA LEU A 6 -2.59 -17.72 19.47
C LEU A 6 -3.08 -16.32 19.06
N VAL A 7 -4.31 -15.97 19.41
CA VAL A 7 -4.87 -14.63 19.15
C VAL A 7 -4.03 -13.53 19.80
N GLU A 8 -3.68 -13.68 21.06
CA GLU A 8 -2.86 -12.70 21.80
C GLU A 8 -1.46 -12.54 21.17
N ARG A 9 -0.80 -13.64 20.80
CA ARG A 9 0.49 -13.59 20.12
C ARG A 9 0.41 -12.90 18.77
N SER A 10 -0.63 -13.21 17.99
CA SER A 10 -0.88 -12.58 16.68
C SER A 10 -1.10 -11.08 16.85
N TYR A 11 -1.96 -10.66 17.77
CA TYR A 11 -2.20 -9.24 18.07
C TYR A 11 -0.90 -8.48 18.39
N ARG A 12 -0.07 -9.02 19.28
CA ARG A 12 1.23 -8.41 19.62
C ARG A 12 2.16 -8.32 18.42
N SER A 13 2.20 -9.36 17.57
CA SER A 13 3.02 -9.39 16.37
C SER A 13 2.57 -8.34 15.35
N PHE A 14 1.27 -8.27 15.07
CA PHE A 14 0.71 -7.24 14.20
C PHE A 14 0.97 -5.82 14.72
N THR A 15 0.78 -5.59 16.00
CA THR A 15 1.03 -4.27 16.60
C THR A 15 2.50 -3.86 16.48
N ARG A 16 3.44 -4.80 16.68
CA ARG A 16 4.87 -4.53 16.52
C ARG A 16 5.24 -4.23 15.07
N LEU A 17 4.73 -5.03 14.12
CA LEU A 17 4.95 -4.81 12.69
C LEU A 17 4.38 -3.45 12.24
N ALA A 18 3.14 -3.12 12.64
CA ALA A 18 2.53 -1.84 12.32
C ALA A 18 3.34 -0.64 12.84
N ARG A 19 3.85 -0.71 14.07
CA ARG A 19 4.73 0.34 14.62
C ARG A 19 6.02 0.45 13.84
N PHE A 20 6.64 -0.66 13.49
CA PHE A 20 7.86 -0.70 12.69
C PHE A 20 7.64 -0.07 11.31
N PHE A 21 6.62 -0.49 10.57
CA PHE A 21 6.30 0.09 9.27
C PHE A 21 5.97 1.58 9.37
N ASN A 22 5.19 2.00 10.36
CA ASN A 22 4.93 3.43 10.59
C ASN A 22 6.22 4.23 10.83
N GLN A 23 7.18 3.68 11.57
CA GLN A 23 8.48 4.33 11.77
C GLN A 23 9.27 4.45 10.46
N LEU A 24 9.33 3.38 9.66
CA LEU A 24 10.00 3.39 8.36
C LEU A 24 9.38 4.43 7.41
N MET A 25 8.04 4.50 7.37
CA MET A 25 7.31 5.47 6.56
C MET A 25 7.62 6.91 6.97
N ARG A 26 7.67 7.19 8.29
CA ARG A 26 8.03 8.54 8.80
C ARG A 26 9.46 8.94 8.44
N GLN A 27 10.38 7.99 8.40
CA GLN A 27 11.79 8.23 8.07
C GLN A 27 12.05 8.28 6.55
N GLN A 28 11.00 8.15 5.73
CA GLN A 28 11.07 8.13 4.25
C GLN A 28 12.06 7.09 3.69
N LEU A 29 12.34 6.04 4.44
CA LEU A 29 13.33 5.02 4.07
C LEU A 29 12.92 4.20 2.84
N PHE A 30 11.62 4.15 2.53
CA PHE A 30 11.09 3.41 1.37
C PHE A 30 10.86 4.27 0.14
N CYS A 31 10.56 5.54 0.31
CA CYS A 31 10.04 6.38 -0.77
C CYS A 31 10.92 7.61 -1.09
N GLY A 32 12.06 7.79 -0.41
CA GLY A 32 12.99 8.89 -0.69
C GLY A 32 12.28 10.26 -0.77
N PRO A 33 12.42 11.00 -1.91
CA PRO A 33 11.86 12.34 -2.06
C PRO A 33 10.35 12.39 -2.33
N VAL A 34 9.68 11.23 -2.49
CA VAL A 34 8.23 11.14 -2.72
C VAL A 34 7.53 10.56 -1.51
N THR A 35 6.25 10.86 -1.34
CA THR A 35 5.44 10.27 -0.28
C THR A 35 5.08 8.82 -0.63
N VAL A 36 4.72 8.03 0.38
CA VAL A 36 4.26 6.64 0.19
C VAL A 36 3.09 6.57 -0.81
N GLN A 37 2.13 7.48 -0.70
CA GLN A 37 0.99 7.54 -1.63
C GLN A 37 1.42 7.86 -3.07
N GLN A 38 2.42 8.73 -3.25
CA GLN A 38 3.00 9.01 -4.56
C GLN A 38 3.74 7.78 -5.10
N CYS A 39 4.48 7.06 -4.24
CA CYS A 39 5.19 5.84 -4.63
C CYS A 39 4.22 4.76 -5.12
N TYR A 40 3.15 4.46 -4.38
CA TYR A 40 2.11 3.51 -4.78
C TYR A 40 1.40 3.94 -6.06
N THR A 41 1.17 5.26 -6.24
CA THR A 41 0.57 5.79 -7.47
C THR A 41 1.50 5.60 -8.66
N LEU A 42 2.80 5.83 -8.51
CA LEU A 42 3.79 5.58 -9.57
C LEU A 42 3.88 4.08 -9.89
N GLU A 43 3.85 3.22 -8.86
CA GLU A 43 3.85 1.76 -9.03
C GLU A 43 2.67 1.29 -9.89
N ALA A 44 1.46 1.69 -9.52
CA ALA A 44 0.25 1.36 -10.25
C ALA A 44 0.28 1.84 -11.71
N LEU A 45 0.97 2.95 -12.00
CA LEU A 45 1.13 3.49 -13.35
C LEU A 45 2.23 2.80 -14.18
N MET A 46 3.04 1.93 -13.60
CA MET A 46 4.03 1.15 -14.35
C MET A 46 3.39 0.17 -15.33
N ASP A 47 2.20 -0.36 -15.00
CA ASP A 47 1.44 -1.28 -15.85
C ASP A 47 0.70 -0.58 -17.00
N GLY A 48 0.78 0.75 -17.07
CA GLY A 48 0.18 1.57 -18.11
C GLY A 48 -0.71 2.69 -17.60
N PRO A 49 -1.30 3.46 -18.53
CA PRO A 49 -2.20 4.56 -18.19
C PRO A 49 -3.47 4.06 -17.53
N LYS A 50 -3.93 4.77 -16.49
CA LYS A 50 -5.14 4.43 -15.75
C LYS A 50 -6.05 5.65 -15.58
N THR A 51 -7.37 5.42 -15.58
CA THR A 51 -8.32 6.47 -15.23
C THR A 51 -8.19 6.82 -13.75
N MET A 52 -8.60 8.03 -13.35
CA MET A 52 -8.57 8.45 -11.95
C MET A 52 -9.33 7.48 -11.03
N ASN A 53 -10.46 6.93 -11.49
CA ASN A 53 -11.27 5.99 -10.70
C ASN A 53 -10.56 4.64 -10.53
N ALA A 54 -10.01 4.07 -11.62
CA ALA A 54 -9.27 2.82 -11.55
C ALA A 54 -8.03 2.96 -10.66
N LEU A 55 -7.31 4.06 -10.80
CA LEU A 55 -6.12 4.34 -10.00
C LEU A 55 -6.46 4.51 -8.51
N ALA A 56 -7.57 5.22 -8.19
CA ALA A 56 -8.02 5.40 -6.81
C ALA A 56 -8.38 4.06 -6.13
N ALA A 57 -9.06 3.18 -6.86
CA ALA A 57 -9.41 1.85 -6.37
C ALA A 57 -8.16 1.00 -6.12
N GLU A 58 -7.20 1.00 -7.05
CA GLU A 58 -5.99 0.18 -6.96
C GLU A 58 -5.06 0.63 -5.82
N VAL A 59 -4.90 1.95 -5.60
CA VAL A 59 -4.06 2.46 -4.52
C VAL A 59 -4.81 2.65 -3.20
N ALA A 60 -6.06 2.20 -3.12
CA ALA A 60 -6.94 2.29 -1.95
C ALA A 60 -7.04 3.72 -1.38
N LEU A 61 -7.16 4.73 -2.25
CA LEU A 61 -7.30 6.13 -1.88
C LEU A 61 -8.66 6.70 -2.28
N HIS A 62 -9.19 7.62 -1.46
CA HIS A 62 -10.31 8.44 -1.89
C HIS A 62 -9.91 9.32 -3.09
N GLN A 63 -10.84 9.53 -4.02
CA GLN A 63 -10.60 10.28 -5.26
C GLN A 63 -10.05 11.69 -5.00
N SER A 64 -10.54 12.38 -3.96
CA SER A 64 -10.04 13.71 -3.57
C SER A 64 -8.58 13.68 -3.11
N THR A 65 -8.16 12.63 -2.40
CA THR A 65 -6.77 12.42 -1.97
C THR A 65 -5.89 12.11 -3.17
N LEU A 66 -6.33 11.18 -4.04
CA LEU A 66 -5.60 10.84 -5.26
C LEU A 66 -5.41 12.06 -6.16
N THR A 67 -6.43 12.92 -6.30
CA THR A 67 -6.32 14.16 -7.09
C THR A 67 -5.13 15.00 -6.64
N ARG A 68 -4.96 15.21 -5.33
CA ARG A 68 -3.82 15.95 -4.76
C ARG A 68 -2.48 15.23 -4.96
N VAL A 69 -2.48 13.90 -4.88
CA VAL A 69 -1.28 13.09 -5.13
C VAL A 69 -0.82 13.23 -6.57
N VAL A 70 -1.75 13.09 -7.53
CA VAL A 70 -1.45 13.23 -8.97
C VAL A 70 -1.01 14.65 -9.31
N GLU A 71 -1.64 15.68 -8.75
CA GLU A 71 -1.20 17.08 -8.93
C GLU A 71 0.25 17.30 -8.48
N LYS A 72 0.66 16.68 -7.38
CA LYS A 72 2.06 16.76 -6.92
C LYS A 72 3.00 16.02 -7.87
N LEU A 73 2.60 14.85 -8.36
CA LEU A 73 3.38 14.09 -9.35
C LEU A 73 3.53 14.85 -10.67
N GLU A 74 2.49 15.56 -11.11
CA GLU A 74 2.55 16.44 -12.30
C GLU A 74 3.53 17.61 -12.08
N LYS A 75 3.46 18.27 -10.93
CA LYS A 75 4.40 19.36 -10.58
C LYS A 75 5.86 18.90 -10.55
N GLN A 76 6.10 17.63 -10.21
CA GLN A 76 7.41 17.00 -10.20
C GLN A 76 7.81 16.42 -11.57
N ASN A 77 6.94 16.52 -12.58
CA ASN A 77 7.12 15.91 -13.90
C ASN A 77 7.20 14.36 -13.86
N PHE A 78 6.60 13.72 -12.88
CA PHE A 78 6.60 12.26 -12.75
C PHE A 78 5.35 11.59 -13.36
N ALA A 79 4.28 12.35 -13.53
CA ALA A 79 3.06 11.90 -14.21
C ALA A 79 2.46 13.03 -15.05
N THR A 80 1.59 12.66 -15.98
CA THR A 80 0.81 13.60 -16.81
C THR A 80 -0.65 13.16 -16.86
N ARG A 81 -1.58 14.11 -16.95
CA ARG A 81 -2.99 13.86 -17.24
C ARG A 81 -3.26 14.10 -18.71
N THR A 82 -3.92 13.17 -19.35
CA THR A 82 -4.39 13.29 -20.74
C THR A 82 -5.88 13.03 -20.80
N ARG A 83 -6.59 13.79 -21.61
CA ARG A 83 -8.02 13.54 -21.91
C ARG A 83 -8.09 12.63 -23.14
N LYS A 84 -8.96 11.61 -23.12
CA LYS A 84 -9.19 10.77 -24.30
C LYS A 84 -9.83 11.58 -25.43
N THR A 85 -9.29 11.45 -26.62
CA THR A 85 -9.73 12.21 -27.79
C THR A 85 -11.20 11.97 -28.15
N TYR A 86 -11.73 10.78 -27.88
CA TYR A 86 -13.10 10.37 -28.17
C TYR A 86 -14.05 10.46 -26.95
N ASN A 87 -13.53 10.72 -25.74
CA ASN A 87 -14.32 10.96 -24.55
C ASN A 87 -13.63 11.97 -23.63
N GLN A 88 -13.91 13.25 -23.87
CA GLN A 88 -13.30 14.38 -23.13
C GLN A 88 -13.62 14.38 -21.62
N ARG A 89 -14.60 13.57 -21.17
CA ARG A 89 -14.93 13.43 -19.74
C ARG A 89 -13.99 12.46 -19.01
N THR A 90 -13.27 11.60 -19.75
CA THR A 90 -12.38 10.61 -19.14
C THR A 90 -10.96 11.15 -19.10
N VAL A 91 -10.44 11.38 -17.91
CA VAL A 91 -9.05 11.76 -17.67
C VAL A 91 -8.25 10.50 -17.35
N GLU A 92 -7.18 10.24 -18.10
CA GLU A 92 -6.20 9.21 -17.80
C GLU A 92 -4.91 9.84 -17.25
N VAL A 93 -4.34 9.17 -16.28
CA VAL A 93 -3.01 9.49 -15.73
C VAL A 93 -2.00 8.52 -16.34
N ARG A 94 -0.87 9.05 -16.78
CA ARG A 94 0.24 8.30 -17.36
C ARG A 94 1.53 8.68 -16.63
N ILE A 95 2.36 7.69 -16.34
CA ILE A 95 3.72 7.93 -15.82
C ILE A 95 4.62 8.50 -16.93
N THR A 96 5.50 9.42 -16.58
CA THR A 96 6.53 9.94 -17.49
C THR A 96 7.80 9.09 -17.43
N GLU A 97 8.76 9.33 -18.32
CA GLU A 97 10.08 8.68 -18.24
C GLU A 97 10.85 9.07 -16.96
N ASP A 98 10.69 10.31 -16.48
CA ASP A 98 11.27 10.76 -15.21
C ASP A 98 10.61 10.05 -14.02
N GLY A 99 9.28 9.88 -14.07
CA GLY A 99 8.52 9.12 -13.08
C GLY A 99 8.95 7.66 -13.03
N LYS A 100 9.12 7.01 -14.18
CA LYS A 100 9.61 5.62 -14.26
C LYS A 100 11.00 5.47 -13.66
N ARG A 101 11.94 6.35 -14.04
CA ARG A 101 13.30 6.35 -13.50
C ARG A 101 13.30 6.52 -11.99
N THR A 102 12.51 7.47 -11.49
CA THR A 102 12.36 7.72 -10.05
C THR A 102 11.80 6.48 -9.35
N TYR A 103 10.71 5.90 -9.85
CA TYR A 103 10.12 4.68 -9.26
C TYR A 103 11.12 3.51 -9.23
N LEU A 104 11.83 3.25 -10.32
CA LEU A 104 12.81 2.15 -10.38
C LEU A 104 13.96 2.35 -9.39
N LEU A 105 14.43 3.59 -9.21
CA LEU A 105 15.43 3.92 -8.20
C LEU A 105 14.92 3.63 -6.79
N LEU A 106 13.70 4.07 -6.46
CA LEU A 106 13.06 3.84 -5.17
C LEU A 106 12.85 2.34 -4.91
N LYS A 107 12.37 1.61 -5.92
CA LYS A 107 12.20 0.14 -5.85
C LYS A 107 13.53 -0.56 -5.55
N LYS A 108 14.62 -0.14 -6.18
CA LYS A 108 15.96 -0.67 -5.91
C LYS A 108 16.39 -0.42 -4.46
N GLN A 109 16.21 0.79 -3.95
CA GLN A 109 16.54 1.15 -2.56
C GLN A 109 15.71 0.33 -1.56
N SER A 110 14.39 0.24 -1.79
CA SER A 110 13.48 -0.56 -0.97
C SER A 110 13.86 -2.04 -0.98
N SER A 111 14.21 -2.59 -2.16
CA SER A 111 14.65 -3.99 -2.29
C SER A 111 15.95 -4.26 -1.52
N GLN A 112 16.91 -3.33 -1.54
CA GLN A 112 18.15 -3.46 -0.76
C GLN A 112 17.85 -3.50 0.74
N MET A 113 16.94 -2.65 1.22
CA MET A 113 16.53 -2.65 2.61
C MET A 113 15.82 -3.96 3.00
N VAL A 114 14.90 -4.46 2.14
CA VAL A 114 14.24 -5.75 2.36
C VAL A 114 15.26 -6.89 2.38
N SER A 115 16.26 -6.87 1.49
CA SER A 115 17.36 -7.84 1.51
C SER A 115 18.11 -7.82 2.83
N ALA A 116 18.48 -6.64 3.33
CA ALA A 116 19.16 -6.52 4.62
C ALA A 116 18.31 -7.02 5.80
N LEU A 117 16.96 -6.81 5.75
CA LEU A 117 16.06 -7.38 6.75
C LEU A 117 15.98 -8.91 6.68
N LEU A 118 15.97 -9.47 5.47
CA LEU A 118 15.99 -10.92 5.28
C LEU A 118 17.29 -11.54 5.80
N ASP A 119 18.43 -10.87 5.65
CA ASP A 119 19.72 -11.36 6.16
C ASP A 119 19.79 -11.45 7.70
N LEU A 120 18.88 -10.77 8.41
CA LEU A 120 18.70 -10.93 9.86
C LEU A 120 17.96 -12.21 10.25
N ILE A 121 17.34 -12.90 9.28
CA ILE A 121 16.61 -14.16 9.48
C ILE A 121 17.54 -15.33 9.14
N PRO A 122 17.63 -16.38 9.98
CA PRO A 122 18.39 -17.59 9.66
C PRO A 122 18.01 -18.13 8.28
N LYS A 123 19.00 -18.48 7.46
CA LYS A 123 18.80 -18.82 6.03
C LYS A 123 17.81 -19.97 5.81
N ASP A 124 17.83 -20.98 6.69
CA ASP A 124 16.90 -22.10 6.67
C ASP A 124 15.44 -21.71 6.93
N ARG A 125 15.19 -20.52 7.50
CA ARG A 125 13.86 -20.01 7.82
C ARG A 125 13.36 -18.92 6.86
N GLN A 126 14.22 -18.33 6.04
CA GLN A 126 13.85 -17.22 5.15
C GLN A 126 12.67 -17.56 4.25
N VAL A 127 12.73 -18.72 3.57
CA VAL A 127 11.65 -19.15 2.66
C VAL A 127 10.31 -19.32 3.38
N SER A 128 10.32 -19.95 4.56
CA SER A 128 9.08 -20.15 5.34
C SER A 128 8.47 -18.85 5.84
N VAL A 129 9.32 -17.89 6.25
CA VAL A 129 8.85 -16.56 6.67
C VAL A 129 8.25 -15.80 5.49
N VAL A 130 8.93 -15.77 4.34
CA VAL A 130 8.42 -15.10 3.12
C VAL A 130 7.09 -15.71 2.70
N LYS A 131 6.97 -17.04 2.67
CA LYS A 131 5.71 -17.72 2.35
C LYS A 131 4.56 -17.31 3.28
N SER A 132 4.82 -17.24 4.59
CA SER A 132 3.81 -16.79 5.55
C SER A 132 3.43 -15.31 5.35
N MET A 133 4.38 -14.46 4.94
CA MET A 133 4.09 -13.07 4.59
C MET A 133 3.23 -12.96 3.33
N GLU A 134 3.49 -13.77 2.31
CA GLU A 134 2.69 -13.85 1.08
C GLU A 134 1.26 -14.33 1.38
N GLU A 135 1.09 -15.36 2.22
CA GLU A 135 -0.21 -15.83 2.66
C GLU A 135 -1.01 -14.73 3.37
N LEU A 136 -0.37 -13.96 4.26
CA LEU A 136 -1.00 -12.83 4.93
C LEU A 136 -1.35 -11.69 3.96
N ALA A 137 -0.44 -11.37 3.03
CA ALA A 137 -0.67 -10.32 2.02
C ALA A 137 -1.88 -10.67 1.14
N ASN A 138 -2.02 -11.92 0.73
CA ASN A 138 -3.17 -12.41 -0.05
C ASN A 138 -4.50 -12.30 0.73
N LEU A 139 -4.48 -12.47 2.05
CA LEU A 139 -5.68 -12.26 2.88
C LEU A 139 -6.12 -10.80 2.90
N PHE A 140 -5.19 -9.85 2.82
CA PHE A 140 -5.47 -8.40 2.83
C PHE A 140 -5.70 -7.82 1.43
N ASP A 141 -5.79 -8.66 0.39
CA ASP A 141 -6.13 -8.20 -0.95
C ASP A 141 -7.51 -7.52 -0.95
N PRO A 142 -7.64 -6.29 -1.49
CA PRO A 142 -8.92 -5.61 -1.61
C PRO A 142 -9.99 -6.38 -2.38
N GLN A 143 -9.60 -7.35 -3.21
CA GLN A 143 -10.53 -8.21 -3.95
C GLN A 143 -10.95 -9.47 -3.14
N ASN A 144 -10.36 -9.69 -1.97
CA ASN A 144 -10.71 -10.82 -1.13
C ASN A 144 -12.06 -10.56 -0.42
N GLU A 145 -13.13 -11.27 -0.85
CA GLU A 145 -14.46 -11.09 -0.30
C GLU A 145 -14.55 -11.35 1.21
N ALA A 146 -13.80 -12.32 1.72
CA ALA A 146 -13.81 -12.62 3.16
C ALA A 146 -13.21 -11.45 3.96
N PHE A 147 -12.16 -10.81 3.43
CA PHE A 147 -11.55 -9.62 4.04
C PHE A 147 -12.50 -8.42 3.97
N GLN A 148 -13.20 -8.21 2.85
CA GLN A 148 -14.19 -7.14 2.74
C GLN A 148 -15.35 -7.31 3.75
N LYS A 149 -15.90 -8.51 3.88
CA LYS A 149 -16.93 -8.83 4.89
C LYS A 149 -16.42 -8.58 6.31
N LEU A 150 -15.17 -8.92 6.61
CA LEU A 150 -14.54 -8.63 7.90
C LEU A 150 -14.46 -7.11 8.15
N LEU A 151 -14.02 -6.33 7.18
CA LEU A 151 -13.94 -4.87 7.30
C LEU A 151 -15.32 -4.22 7.51
N GLU A 152 -16.35 -4.71 6.82
CA GLU A 152 -17.72 -4.27 7.00
C GLU A 152 -18.23 -4.55 8.41
N SER A 153 -17.99 -5.75 8.93
CA SER A 153 -18.36 -6.11 10.29
C SER A 153 -17.66 -5.24 11.34
N CYS A 154 -16.39 -4.93 11.13
CA CYS A 154 -15.63 -4.02 12.00
C CYS A 154 -16.13 -2.56 11.93
N ARG A 155 -16.62 -2.10 10.78
CA ARG A 155 -17.20 -0.75 10.65
C ARG A 155 -18.57 -0.61 11.31
N CYS A 156 -19.36 -1.69 11.36
CA CYS A 156 -20.64 -1.73 12.06
C CYS A 156 -20.49 -1.78 13.60
N GLY A 157 -19.33 -2.19 14.10
CA GLY A 157 -19.00 -2.16 15.52
C GLY A 157 -18.68 -0.74 16.00
N ARG A 158 -19.67 0.16 16.10
CA ARG A 158 -19.58 1.20 17.10
C ARG A 158 -19.45 0.46 18.44
N VAL A 159 -18.37 0.74 19.14
CA VAL A 159 -18.20 0.33 20.53
C VAL A 159 -19.48 0.73 21.26
N GLU A 160 -20.37 -0.23 21.56
CA GLU A 160 -21.39 0.00 22.55
C GLU A 160 -20.62 0.32 23.82
N GLU A 161 -20.76 1.56 24.29
CA GLU A 161 -20.24 1.98 25.57
C GLU A 161 -20.71 0.94 26.58
N VAL A 162 -19.77 0.16 27.09
CA VAL A 162 -20.01 -0.67 28.27
C VAL A 162 -20.30 0.30 29.40
N SER A 163 -21.58 0.62 29.58
CA SER A 163 -22.03 1.34 30.75
C SER A 163 -21.77 0.41 31.94
N GLU A 164 -20.69 0.69 32.65
CA GLU A 164 -20.49 0.16 34.00
C GLU A 164 -21.71 0.51 34.85
N LYS A 165 -22.44 -0.52 35.23
CA LYS A 165 -23.34 -0.48 36.38
C LYS A 165 -22.70 -1.22 37.53
#